data_eacfea79d9001ebe5a1dd5caa49d51bc
#
_entry.id   eacfea79d9001ebe5a1dd5caa49d51bc
#
_cell.length_a   1.000
_cell.length_b   1.000
_cell.length_c   1.000
_cell.angle_alpha   90.00
_cell.angle_beta   90.00
_cell.angle_gamma   90.00
#
_symmetry.space_group_name_H-M   'P 1'
#
loop_
_entity.id
_entity.type
_entity.pdbx_description
1 polymer ?
#
loop_
_entity_poly.entity_id
_entity_poly.type
_entity_poly.pdbx_seq_one_letter_code
_entity_poly.pdbx_strand_id
1 'polypeptide(L)'
;MGWYSKGFEEAEVQAAATQGNWTKEFFLKSGEEAQGVRILDDDSFNIRAHFVKGKGWFTCIQGIGDENCPLCEEANTPKSPIGRAQNQFVFNVFDPREYTDRKGETHKDQVKIWRVGITLLRVLNKKRNKYGPYPTWVMEISKMGSGQSTAWNIEVEKATKKFTLPEGEELYDLEEALAPKTRAELIAVLNNTPITASNDNDDDDEEEADIDWKKG
;
A
#
# COMPACT_ATOMS: atom_id res chain seq x y z
N MET A 1 -20.74 29.45 -12.74
CA MET A 1 -19.62 29.07 -11.83
C MET A 1 -18.33 29.17 -12.62
N GLY A 2 -17.38 29.98 -12.16
CA GLY A 2 -16.11 30.19 -12.84
C GLY A 2 -15.24 28.92 -12.79
N TRP A 3 -14.55 28.63 -13.86
CA TRP A 3 -13.63 27.49 -14.03
C TRP A 3 -12.23 27.76 -13.45
N TYR A 4 -12.08 28.84 -12.65
CA TYR A 4 -10.82 29.21 -12.01
C TYR A 4 -11.07 29.72 -10.58
N SER A 5 -10.16 29.42 -9.68
CA SER A 5 -10.08 30.03 -8.35
C SER A 5 -9.23 31.28 -8.39
N LYS A 6 -9.60 32.33 -7.63
CA LYS A 6 -8.81 33.56 -7.47
C LYS A 6 -8.26 33.60 -6.07
N GLY A 7 -6.95 33.46 -5.95
CA GLY A 7 -6.21 33.73 -4.72
C GLY A 7 -5.34 32.58 -4.27
N PHE A 8 -4.23 32.93 -3.62
CA PHE A 8 -3.26 32.01 -3.07
C PHE A 8 -3.88 31.17 -1.92
N GLU A 9 -4.74 31.79 -1.10
CA GLU A 9 -5.45 31.14 0.01
C GLU A 9 -6.41 30.03 -0.45
N GLU A 10 -7.18 30.25 -1.54
CA GLU A 10 -8.03 29.20 -2.09
C GLU A 10 -7.23 28.08 -2.73
N ALA A 11 -6.09 28.38 -3.33
CA ALA A 11 -5.17 27.38 -3.86
C ALA A 11 -4.50 26.58 -2.74
N GLU A 12 -4.16 27.17 -1.60
CA GLU A 12 -3.66 26.47 -0.42
C GLU A 12 -4.75 25.59 0.23
N VAL A 13 -5.97 26.08 0.36
CA VAL A 13 -7.11 25.30 0.87
C VAL A 13 -7.42 24.11 -0.07
N GLN A 14 -7.38 24.32 -1.39
CA GLN A 14 -7.50 23.22 -2.36
C GLN A 14 -6.31 22.26 -2.35
N ALA A 15 -5.10 22.76 -2.18
CA ALA A 15 -3.90 21.94 -2.03
C ALA A 15 -3.93 21.16 -0.71
N ALA A 16 -4.36 21.78 0.39
CA ALA A 16 -4.55 21.09 1.68
C ALA A 16 -5.69 20.06 1.63
N ALA A 17 -6.79 20.36 0.93
CA ALA A 17 -7.88 19.40 0.70
C ALA A 17 -7.47 18.25 -0.25
N THR A 18 -6.48 18.50 -1.13
CA THR A 18 -5.90 17.49 -2.02
C THR A 18 -4.72 16.75 -1.35
N GLN A 19 -4.12 17.31 -0.33
CA GLN A 19 -3.29 16.58 0.65
C GLN A 19 -4.22 15.77 1.56
N GLY A 20 -4.95 14.82 0.94
CA GLY A 20 -5.61 13.79 1.69
C GLY A 20 -4.58 13.19 2.65
N ASN A 21 -5.04 12.82 3.84
CA ASN A 21 -4.30 12.14 4.89
C ASN A 21 -3.45 11.02 4.27
N TRP A 22 -2.21 11.34 3.87
CA TRP A 22 -1.31 10.40 3.22
C TRP A 22 -0.90 9.39 4.28
N THR A 23 -1.63 8.29 4.31
CA THR A 23 -1.24 7.17 5.15
C THR A 23 0.14 6.70 4.72
N LYS A 24 1.06 6.63 5.67
CA LYS A 24 2.37 6.06 5.41
C LYS A 24 2.19 4.57 5.12
N GLU A 25 2.60 4.11 3.95
CA GLU A 25 2.47 2.70 3.58
C GLU A 25 3.77 1.93 3.83
N PHE A 26 3.64 0.75 4.43
CA PHE A 26 4.74 -0.21 4.56
C PHE A 26 4.88 -0.99 3.26
N PHE A 27 6.04 -0.93 2.65
CA PHE A 27 6.39 -1.74 1.49
C PHE A 27 7.86 -2.16 1.52
N LEU A 28 8.16 -3.22 0.79
CA LEU A 28 9.52 -3.68 0.51
C LEU A 28 9.71 -3.76 -1.00
N LYS A 29 10.83 -3.27 -1.49
CA LYS A 29 11.27 -3.54 -2.85
C LYS A 29 11.77 -4.98 -2.95
N SER A 30 11.95 -5.48 -4.18
CA SER A 30 12.58 -6.77 -4.40
C SER A 30 14.01 -6.76 -3.82
N GLY A 31 14.37 -7.81 -3.09
CA GLY A 31 15.66 -7.92 -2.41
C GLY A 31 15.78 -7.16 -1.08
N GLU A 32 14.76 -6.39 -0.68
CA GLU A 32 14.77 -5.70 0.62
C GLU A 32 14.28 -6.61 1.75
N GLU A 33 14.80 -6.31 2.94
CA GLU A 33 14.45 -6.94 4.20
C GLU A 33 14.07 -5.88 5.25
N ALA A 34 13.18 -6.23 6.15
CA ALA A 34 12.81 -5.43 7.31
C ALA A 34 12.80 -6.31 8.56
N GLN A 35 13.58 -5.93 9.56
CA GLN A 35 13.66 -6.62 10.85
C GLN A 35 12.94 -5.82 11.91
N GLY A 36 12.37 -6.50 12.91
CA GLY A 36 11.71 -5.87 14.04
C GLY A 36 10.29 -5.35 13.75
N VAL A 37 9.73 -5.67 12.58
CA VAL A 37 8.37 -5.28 12.18
C VAL A 37 7.34 -5.94 13.08
N ARG A 38 6.26 -5.21 13.43
CA ARG A 38 5.16 -5.73 14.23
C ARG A 38 3.83 -5.40 13.59
N ILE A 39 2.92 -6.36 13.55
CA ILE A 39 1.49 -6.10 13.29
C ILE A 39 0.87 -5.64 14.62
N LEU A 40 0.16 -4.53 14.59
CA LEU A 40 -0.40 -3.89 15.80
C LEU A 40 -1.88 -4.22 16.00
N ASP A 41 -2.56 -4.68 14.96
CA ASP A 41 -3.98 -5.07 15.00
C ASP A 41 -4.14 -6.56 15.32
N ASP A 42 -5.22 -6.91 15.99
CA ASP A 42 -5.58 -8.30 16.29
C ASP A 42 -6.08 -9.04 15.04
N ASP A 43 -6.66 -8.31 14.08
CA ASP A 43 -7.17 -8.87 12.82
C ASP A 43 -7.00 -7.88 11.65
N SER A 44 -7.21 -8.34 10.42
CA SER A 44 -7.13 -7.49 9.23
C SER A 44 -8.39 -6.68 8.99
N PHE A 45 -8.22 -5.43 8.56
CA PHE A 45 -9.29 -4.64 7.97
C PHE A 45 -9.41 -4.99 6.48
N ASN A 46 -10.60 -5.43 6.03
CA ASN A 46 -10.76 -6.00 4.71
C ASN A 46 -11.50 -5.06 3.77
N ILE A 47 -10.88 -4.73 2.64
CA ILE A 47 -11.48 -3.87 1.61
C ILE A 47 -11.30 -4.48 0.21
N ARG A 48 -12.12 -4.01 -0.72
CA ARG A 48 -11.81 -4.10 -2.15
C ARG A 48 -11.24 -2.78 -2.62
N ALA A 49 -10.16 -2.81 -3.38
CA ALA A 49 -9.51 -1.59 -3.84
C ALA A 49 -8.97 -1.73 -5.27
N HIS A 50 -8.90 -0.60 -5.98
CA HIS A 50 -8.26 -0.46 -7.28
C HIS A 50 -6.91 0.21 -7.12
N PHE A 51 -5.91 -0.27 -7.84
CA PHE A 51 -4.66 0.47 -8.01
C PHE A 51 -4.75 1.36 -9.25
N VAL A 52 -4.48 2.64 -9.06
CA VAL A 52 -4.40 3.64 -10.13
C VAL A 52 -2.95 4.06 -10.26
N LYS A 53 -2.33 3.77 -11.41
CA LYS A 53 -0.92 4.07 -11.67
C LYS A 53 -0.61 5.55 -11.40
N GLY A 54 0.41 5.83 -10.59
CA GLY A 54 0.82 7.18 -10.21
C GLY A 54 -0.03 7.87 -9.12
N LYS A 55 -1.12 7.23 -8.67
CA LYS A 55 -2.02 7.81 -7.64
C LYS A 55 -2.24 6.89 -6.44
N GLY A 56 -1.93 5.59 -6.55
CA GLY A 56 -2.05 4.62 -5.47
C GLY A 56 -3.39 3.89 -5.42
N TRP A 57 -3.77 3.47 -4.21
CA TRP A 57 -4.93 2.63 -3.98
C TRP A 57 -6.19 3.44 -3.64
N PHE A 58 -7.32 3.04 -4.20
CA PHE A 58 -8.64 3.62 -3.95
C PHE A 58 -9.63 2.52 -3.60
N THR A 59 -10.36 2.70 -2.50
CA THR A 59 -11.41 1.78 -2.08
C THR A 59 -12.50 1.72 -3.14
N CYS A 60 -12.87 0.50 -3.54
CA CYS A 60 -13.90 0.25 -4.53
C CYS A 60 -15.27 0.47 -3.92
N ILE A 61 -16.10 1.30 -4.55
CA ILE A 61 -17.46 1.59 -4.10
C ILE A 61 -18.52 0.63 -4.69
N GLN A 62 -18.13 -0.33 -5.52
CA GLN A 62 -19.06 -1.29 -6.10
C GLN A 62 -19.72 -2.14 -5.01
N GLY A 63 -21.03 -2.02 -4.88
CA GLY A 63 -21.81 -2.68 -3.83
C GLY A 63 -21.89 -1.90 -2.51
N ILE A 64 -21.39 -0.66 -2.48
CA ILE A 64 -21.58 0.30 -1.40
C ILE A 64 -22.60 1.32 -1.89
N GLY A 65 -23.84 1.26 -1.37
CA GLY A 65 -24.95 2.07 -1.89
C GLY A 65 -25.41 1.63 -3.30
N ASP A 66 -26.11 2.52 -3.99
CA ASP A 66 -26.75 2.24 -5.29
C ASP A 66 -25.89 2.66 -6.49
N GLU A 67 -24.71 3.21 -6.29
CA GLU A 67 -23.87 3.76 -7.34
C GLU A 67 -22.85 2.72 -7.86
N ASN A 68 -22.67 2.70 -9.19
CA ASN A 68 -21.61 1.93 -9.82
C ASN A 68 -20.25 2.59 -9.58
N CYS A 69 -19.22 1.77 -9.38
CA CYS A 69 -17.86 2.25 -9.21
C CYS A 69 -17.26 2.66 -10.59
N PRO A 70 -16.89 3.93 -10.80
CA PRO A 70 -16.32 4.38 -12.07
C PRO A 70 -14.94 3.74 -12.34
N LEU A 71 -14.19 3.38 -11.31
CA LEU A 71 -12.93 2.64 -11.48
C LEU A 71 -13.17 1.18 -11.94
N CYS A 72 -14.28 0.54 -11.54
CA CYS A 72 -14.67 -0.75 -12.10
C CYS A 72 -15.08 -0.64 -13.57
N GLU A 73 -15.82 0.41 -13.93
CA GLU A 73 -16.24 0.68 -15.31
C GLU A 73 -15.00 0.84 -16.19
N GLU A 74 -14.05 1.69 -15.78
CA GLU A 74 -12.81 1.94 -16.51
C GLU A 74 -11.90 0.70 -16.56
N ALA A 75 -11.74 -0.04 -15.47
CA ALA A 75 -10.90 -1.24 -15.42
C ALA A 75 -11.35 -2.37 -16.38
N ASN A 76 -12.59 -2.31 -16.87
CA ASN A 76 -13.13 -3.25 -17.87
C ASN A 76 -12.87 -2.78 -19.32
N THR A 77 -12.34 -1.57 -19.53
CA THR A 77 -11.99 -1.10 -20.88
C THR A 77 -10.68 -1.72 -21.34
N PRO A 78 -10.53 -2.01 -22.65
CA PRO A 78 -9.26 -2.52 -23.17
C PRO A 78 -8.13 -1.52 -22.94
N LYS A 79 -6.98 -1.99 -22.44
CA LYS A 79 -5.77 -1.18 -22.17
C LYS A 79 -5.96 -0.11 -21.07
N SER A 80 -6.90 -0.32 -20.15
CA SER A 80 -7.07 0.58 -19.02
C SER A 80 -5.79 0.63 -18.16
N PRO A 81 -5.37 1.82 -17.71
CA PRO A 81 -4.27 1.96 -16.75
C PRO A 81 -4.68 1.57 -15.33
N ILE A 82 -5.95 1.17 -15.13
CA ILE A 82 -6.51 0.84 -13.84
C ILE A 82 -6.64 -0.66 -13.68
N GLY A 83 -6.06 -1.20 -12.62
CA GLY A 83 -6.22 -2.60 -12.25
C GLY A 83 -7.64 -2.93 -11.80
N ARG A 84 -8.09 -4.15 -12.06
CA ARG A 84 -9.35 -4.67 -11.49
C ARG A 84 -9.32 -4.58 -9.97
N ALA A 85 -10.49 -4.35 -9.36
CA ALA A 85 -10.62 -4.34 -7.91
C ALA A 85 -10.10 -5.64 -7.30
N GLN A 86 -9.21 -5.52 -6.34
CA GLN A 86 -8.59 -6.62 -5.61
C GLN A 86 -9.00 -6.59 -4.14
N ASN A 87 -9.14 -7.76 -3.53
CA ASN A 87 -9.30 -7.83 -2.09
C ASN A 87 -7.96 -7.51 -1.42
N GLN A 88 -7.97 -6.51 -0.56
CA GLN A 88 -6.84 -6.07 0.25
C GLN A 88 -7.14 -6.32 1.72
N PHE A 89 -6.16 -6.81 2.43
CA PHE A 89 -6.20 -7.05 3.88
C PHE A 89 -5.20 -6.11 4.50
N VAL A 90 -5.69 -5.19 5.31
CA VAL A 90 -4.92 -4.03 5.76
C VAL A 90 -4.67 -4.13 7.25
N PHE A 91 -3.47 -3.78 7.68
CA PHE A 91 -3.04 -3.77 9.06
C PHE A 91 -2.29 -2.47 9.38
N ASN A 92 -2.41 -2.01 10.62
CA ASN A 92 -1.41 -1.13 11.20
C ASN A 92 -0.16 -1.94 11.51
N VAL A 93 1.00 -1.46 11.11
CA VAL A 93 2.28 -2.08 11.39
C VAL A 93 3.27 -1.06 11.93
N PHE A 94 4.08 -1.48 12.87
CA PHE A 94 5.26 -0.74 13.29
C PHE A 94 6.43 -1.13 12.39
N ASP A 95 7.07 -0.13 11.79
CA ASP A 95 8.26 -0.26 10.96
C ASP A 95 9.43 0.47 11.63
N PRO A 96 10.41 -0.25 12.19
CA PRO A 96 11.54 0.36 12.88
C PRO A 96 12.62 0.90 11.93
N ARG A 97 12.49 0.69 10.62
CA ARG A 97 13.51 1.12 9.66
C ARG A 97 13.60 2.63 9.59
N GLU A 98 14.82 3.09 9.38
CA GLU A 98 15.09 4.47 9.05
C GLU A 98 15.00 4.68 7.52
N TYR A 99 14.37 5.77 7.10
CA TYR A 99 14.35 6.20 5.73
C TYR A 99 14.36 7.72 5.62
N THR A 100 14.92 8.23 4.55
CA THR A 100 14.92 9.65 4.25
C THR A 100 13.90 9.93 3.14
N ASP A 101 13.01 10.86 3.37
CA ASP A 101 12.00 11.26 2.41
C ASP A 101 12.58 12.15 1.29
N ARG A 102 11.72 12.55 0.32
CA ARG A 102 12.14 13.41 -0.80
C ARG A 102 12.54 14.82 -0.39
N LYS A 103 12.15 15.25 0.82
CA LYS A 103 12.50 16.57 1.38
C LYS A 103 13.84 16.52 2.15
N GLY A 104 14.41 15.33 2.33
CA GLY A 104 15.63 15.10 3.09
C GLY A 104 15.39 14.91 4.59
N GLU A 105 14.13 14.75 5.02
CA GLU A 105 13.81 14.48 6.42
C GLU A 105 13.96 12.99 6.71
N THR A 106 14.66 12.68 7.80
CA THR A 106 14.87 11.29 8.24
C THR A 106 13.78 10.86 9.20
N HIS A 107 13.17 9.75 8.92
CA HIS A 107 12.09 9.14 9.68
C HIS A 107 12.51 7.76 10.17
N LYS A 108 12.09 7.40 11.38
CA LYS A 108 12.37 6.10 12.01
C LYS A 108 11.24 5.73 12.94
N ASP A 109 11.12 4.44 13.24
CA ASP A 109 10.19 3.92 14.26
C ASP A 109 8.74 4.38 14.04
N GLN A 110 8.19 4.16 12.83
CA GLN A 110 6.89 4.68 12.44
C GLN A 110 5.79 3.63 12.39
N VAL A 111 4.57 4.08 12.68
CA VAL A 111 3.36 3.33 12.34
C VAL A 111 3.03 3.56 10.87
N LYS A 112 2.74 2.47 10.14
CA LYS A 112 2.40 2.45 8.72
C LYS A 112 1.23 1.53 8.46
N ILE A 113 0.57 1.73 7.32
CA ILE A 113 -0.45 0.80 6.82
C ILE A 113 0.23 -0.24 5.93
N TRP A 114 -0.02 -1.52 6.20
CA TRP A 114 0.44 -2.63 5.36
C TRP A 114 -0.72 -3.28 4.64
N ARG A 115 -0.72 -3.18 3.32
CA ARG A 115 -1.70 -3.84 2.45
C ARG A 115 -1.15 -5.16 1.98
N VAL A 116 -1.87 -6.23 2.27
CA VAL A 116 -1.48 -7.57 1.86
C VAL A 116 -2.57 -8.22 1.00
N GLY A 117 -2.15 -9.01 0.04
CA GLY A 117 -3.05 -9.85 -0.74
C GLY A 117 -3.37 -11.17 -0.01
N ILE A 118 -4.34 -11.92 -0.53
CA ILE A 118 -4.83 -13.16 0.08
C ILE A 118 -3.73 -14.22 0.30
N THR A 119 -2.76 -14.31 -0.60
CA THR A 119 -1.65 -15.27 -0.48
C THR A 119 -0.83 -15.00 0.76
N LEU A 120 -0.45 -13.73 0.97
CA LEU A 120 0.33 -13.32 2.13
C LEU A 120 -0.48 -13.42 3.42
N LEU A 121 -1.78 -13.04 3.39
CA LEU A 121 -2.67 -13.22 4.53
C LEU A 121 -2.74 -14.68 4.99
N ARG A 122 -2.81 -15.62 4.05
CA ARG A 122 -2.78 -17.07 4.38
C ARG A 122 -1.50 -17.48 5.09
N VAL A 123 -0.37 -16.93 4.69
CA VAL A 123 0.92 -17.17 5.39
C VAL A 123 0.88 -16.61 6.80
N LEU A 124 0.41 -15.37 6.98
CA LEU A 124 0.25 -14.73 8.28
C LEU A 124 -0.69 -15.53 9.19
N ASN A 125 -1.86 -15.93 8.68
CA ASN A 125 -2.82 -16.73 9.45
C ASN A 125 -2.26 -18.10 9.87
N LYS A 126 -1.48 -18.77 9.00
CA LYS A 126 -0.80 -20.01 9.36
C LYS A 126 0.17 -19.81 10.53
N LYS A 127 0.88 -18.68 10.53
CA LYS A 127 1.78 -18.31 11.62
C LYS A 127 1.02 -17.93 12.89
N ARG A 128 -0.10 -17.18 12.75
CA ARG A 128 -1.00 -16.85 13.87
C ARG A 128 -1.47 -18.10 14.62
N ASN A 129 -1.86 -19.14 13.89
CA ASN A 129 -2.26 -20.42 14.49
C ASN A 129 -1.12 -21.11 15.27
N LYS A 130 0.13 -20.88 14.87
CA LYS A 130 1.31 -21.46 15.53
C LYS A 130 1.85 -20.62 16.69
N TYR A 131 1.87 -19.30 16.54
CA TYR A 131 2.58 -18.38 17.43
C TYR A 131 1.65 -17.55 18.32
N GLY A 132 0.33 -17.54 18.06
CA GLY A 132 -0.68 -16.73 18.77
C GLY A 132 -1.02 -15.41 18.05
N PRO A 133 -1.64 -14.46 18.74
CA PRO A 133 -2.11 -13.19 18.16
C PRO A 133 -0.98 -12.36 17.54
N TYR A 134 -1.27 -11.65 16.47
CA TYR A 134 -0.30 -10.82 15.73
C TYR A 134 0.48 -9.82 16.60
N PRO A 135 -0.14 -9.05 17.53
CA PRO A 135 0.61 -8.07 18.32
C PRO A 135 1.68 -8.66 19.24
N THR A 136 1.66 -9.99 19.43
CA THR A 136 2.66 -10.68 20.24
C THR A 136 3.92 -11.08 19.49
N TRP A 137 4.05 -10.69 18.23
CA TRP A 137 5.15 -11.06 17.35
C TRP A 137 6.15 -9.95 17.13
N VAL A 138 7.37 -10.35 16.83
CA VAL A 138 8.38 -9.58 16.12
C VAL A 138 8.68 -10.33 14.84
N MET A 139 8.67 -9.63 13.74
CA MET A 139 8.86 -10.24 12.42
C MET A 139 10.12 -9.74 11.74
N GLU A 140 10.77 -10.67 11.06
CA GLU A 140 11.69 -10.37 9.97
C GLU A 140 11.00 -10.71 8.66
N ILE A 141 10.94 -9.74 7.75
CA ILE A 141 10.21 -9.85 6.50
C ILE A 141 11.16 -9.54 5.36
N SER A 142 11.30 -10.46 4.41
CA SER A 142 12.01 -10.21 3.17
C SER A 142 11.14 -10.48 1.95
N LYS A 143 11.37 -9.71 0.89
CA LYS A 143 10.66 -9.82 -0.38
C LYS A 143 11.65 -10.16 -1.49
N MET A 144 11.32 -11.19 -2.27
CA MET A 144 12.08 -11.59 -3.46
C MET A 144 11.18 -11.59 -4.68
N GLY A 145 11.74 -11.26 -5.83
CA GLY A 145 11.01 -11.20 -7.09
C GLY A 145 10.04 -10.03 -7.20
N SER A 146 9.38 -9.91 -8.32
CA SER A 146 8.43 -8.86 -8.63
C SER A 146 7.19 -9.39 -9.33
N GLY A 147 6.11 -8.59 -9.38
CA GLY A 147 4.88 -8.96 -10.04
C GLY A 147 4.32 -10.32 -9.57
N GLN A 148 4.05 -11.23 -10.50
CA GLN A 148 3.48 -12.55 -10.21
C GLN A 148 4.50 -13.52 -9.57
N SER A 149 5.80 -13.28 -9.70
CA SER A 149 6.86 -14.08 -9.09
C SER A 149 7.26 -13.61 -7.69
N THR A 150 6.52 -12.65 -7.12
CA THR A 150 6.81 -12.15 -5.76
C THR A 150 6.69 -13.26 -4.73
N ALA A 151 7.78 -13.51 -4.01
CA ALA A 151 7.84 -14.39 -2.86
C ALA A 151 8.12 -13.57 -1.59
N TRP A 152 7.43 -13.94 -0.51
CA TRP A 152 7.64 -13.35 0.81
C TRP A 152 8.19 -14.40 1.75
N ASN A 153 9.30 -14.09 2.41
CA ASN A 153 9.75 -14.85 3.56
C ASN A 153 9.42 -14.03 4.82
N ILE A 154 8.76 -14.66 5.78
CA ILE A 154 8.40 -14.05 7.06
C ILE A 154 8.88 -14.98 8.16
N GLU A 155 9.82 -14.52 8.93
CA GLU A 155 10.23 -15.16 10.15
C GLU A 155 9.57 -14.49 11.34
N VAL A 156 9.17 -15.28 12.33
CA VAL A 156 8.37 -14.80 13.46
C VAL A 156 9.00 -15.29 14.75
N GLU A 157 9.25 -14.35 15.64
CA GLU A 157 9.63 -14.61 17.01
C GLU A 157 8.57 -14.08 17.98
N LYS A 158 8.39 -14.76 19.11
CA LYS A 158 7.56 -14.21 20.18
C LYS A 158 8.24 -13.02 20.82
N ALA A 159 7.51 -11.92 20.95
CA ALA A 159 8.02 -10.76 21.66
C ALA A 159 8.26 -11.11 23.13
N THR A 160 9.46 -10.81 23.60
CA THR A 160 9.84 -11.02 25.02
C THR A 160 9.32 -9.91 25.93
N LYS A 161 8.95 -8.75 25.35
CA LYS A 161 8.44 -7.58 26.08
C LYS A 161 7.16 -7.07 25.43
N LYS A 162 6.26 -6.51 26.26
CA LYS A 162 5.10 -5.78 25.77
C LYS A 162 5.58 -4.61 24.91
N PHE A 163 4.97 -4.46 23.73
CA PHE A 163 5.27 -3.36 22.84
C PHE A 163 4.57 -2.09 23.31
N THR A 164 5.26 -0.98 23.25
CA THR A 164 4.71 0.36 23.48
C THR A 164 5.04 1.19 22.24
N LEU A 165 4.06 1.91 21.72
CA LEU A 165 4.28 2.80 20.59
C LEU A 165 5.30 3.88 20.97
N PRO A 166 6.16 4.30 20.02
CA PRO A 166 7.02 5.46 20.19
C PRO A 166 6.19 6.72 20.46
N GLU A 167 6.82 7.69 21.14
CA GLU A 167 6.19 8.97 21.39
C GLU A 167 5.84 9.70 20.07
N GLY A 168 4.62 10.17 19.96
CA GLY A 168 4.11 10.86 18.78
C GLY A 168 3.58 9.95 17.66
N GLU A 169 3.67 8.62 17.81
CA GLU A 169 3.07 7.68 16.86
C GLU A 169 1.73 7.14 17.39
N GLU A 170 0.73 7.12 16.53
CA GLU A 170 -0.62 6.61 16.80
C GLU A 170 -1.02 5.59 15.74
N LEU A 171 -1.97 4.73 16.08
CA LEU A 171 -2.57 3.82 15.10
C LEU A 171 -3.47 4.63 14.16
N TYR A 172 -3.43 4.27 12.88
CA TYR A 172 -4.44 4.77 11.94
C TYR A 172 -5.81 4.19 12.30
N ASP A 173 -6.82 5.04 12.34
CA ASP A 173 -8.19 4.58 12.19
C ASP A 173 -8.37 4.08 10.74
N LEU A 174 -8.37 2.76 10.55
CA LEU A 174 -8.41 2.16 9.22
C LEU A 174 -9.77 2.39 8.54
N GLU A 175 -10.85 2.60 9.28
CA GLU A 175 -12.15 2.94 8.72
C GLU A 175 -12.12 4.33 8.10
N GLU A 176 -11.53 5.31 8.79
CA GLU A 176 -11.37 6.68 8.29
C GLU A 176 -10.31 6.74 7.18
N ALA A 177 -9.14 6.14 7.40
CA ALA A 177 -8.00 6.22 6.48
C ALA A 177 -8.27 5.54 5.12
N LEU A 178 -9.15 4.53 5.11
CA LEU A 178 -9.51 3.75 3.93
C LEU A 178 -10.94 4.03 3.46
N ALA A 179 -11.57 5.06 4.00
CA ALA A 179 -12.94 5.43 3.64
C ALA A 179 -13.08 5.56 2.11
N PRO A 180 -14.16 5.04 1.54
CA PRO A 180 -14.40 5.14 0.11
C PRO A 180 -14.62 6.59 -0.28
N LYS A 181 -14.00 7.01 -1.38
CA LYS A 181 -14.27 8.30 -2.00
C LYS A 181 -15.64 8.27 -2.68
N THR A 182 -16.26 9.43 -2.80
CA THR A 182 -17.49 9.58 -3.57
C THR A 182 -17.28 9.26 -5.05
N ARG A 183 -18.35 8.90 -5.77
CA ARG A 183 -18.29 8.66 -7.22
C ARG A 183 -17.70 9.86 -7.97
N ALA A 184 -18.06 11.09 -7.59
CA ALA A 184 -17.55 12.30 -8.22
C ALA A 184 -16.03 12.47 -8.04
N GLU A 185 -15.51 12.19 -6.85
CA GLU A 185 -14.07 12.22 -6.58
C GLU A 185 -13.32 11.13 -7.36
N LEU A 186 -13.89 9.92 -7.47
CA LEU A 186 -13.30 8.85 -8.27
C LEU A 186 -13.27 9.20 -9.77
N ILE A 187 -14.30 9.86 -10.29
CA ILE A 187 -14.29 10.40 -11.66
C ILE A 187 -13.20 11.47 -11.83
N ALA A 188 -13.03 12.36 -10.85
CA ALA A 188 -11.94 13.35 -10.88
C ALA A 188 -10.56 12.68 -10.87
N VAL A 189 -10.40 11.57 -10.15
CA VAL A 189 -9.18 10.74 -10.22
C VAL A 189 -8.94 10.21 -11.62
N LEU A 190 -9.97 9.70 -12.31
CA LEU A 190 -9.87 9.21 -13.69
C LEU A 190 -9.45 10.31 -14.65
N ASN A 191 -10.13 11.46 -14.62
CA ASN A 191 -9.90 12.57 -15.54
C ASN A 191 -8.49 13.17 -15.43
N ASN A 192 -7.87 13.08 -14.26
CA ASN A 192 -6.52 13.56 -14.01
C ASN A 192 -5.45 12.47 -14.18
N THR A 193 -5.81 11.28 -14.65
CA THR A 193 -4.87 10.21 -14.91
C THR A 193 -4.44 10.28 -16.36
N PRO A 194 -3.14 10.49 -16.68
CA PRO A 194 -2.68 10.46 -18.05
C PRO A 194 -2.97 9.07 -18.64
N ILE A 195 -3.67 9.03 -19.76
CA ILE A 195 -3.85 7.81 -20.54
C ILE A 195 -2.52 7.56 -21.26
N THR A 196 -1.53 7.10 -20.52
CA THR A 196 -0.36 6.52 -21.17
C THR A 196 -0.80 5.14 -21.62
N ALA A 197 -0.94 4.96 -22.95
CA ALA A 197 -1.03 3.64 -23.54
C ALA A 197 0.06 2.79 -22.85
N SER A 198 -0.35 1.68 -22.25
CA SER A 198 0.60 0.73 -21.66
C SER A 198 1.48 0.21 -22.79
N ASN A 199 2.67 0.79 -22.94
CA ASN A 199 3.76 0.03 -23.50
C ASN A 199 4.04 -1.02 -22.43
N ASP A 200 3.68 -2.28 -22.72
CA ASP A 200 4.08 -3.47 -21.99
C ASP A 200 5.57 -3.73 -22.19
N ASN A 201 6.38 -2.75 -21.88
CA ASN A 201 7.84 -2.82 -21.78
C ASN A 201 8.20 -2.11 -20.47
N ASP A 202 7.74 -2.65 -19.35
CA ASP A 202 8.52 -2.60 -18.11
C ASP A 202 9.61 -3.67 -18.24
N ASP A 203 10.43 -3.52 -19.30
CA ASP A 203 11.79 -4.01 -19.29
C ASP A 203 12.52 -3.12 -18.27
N ASP A 204 12.43 -3.52 -17.00
CA ASP A 204 13.51 -3.23 -16.06
C ASP A 204 14.74 -3.84 -16.71
N ASP A 205 15.59 -2.99 -17.28
CA ASP A 205 16.96 -3.31 -17.68
C ASP A 205 17.71 -3.80 -16.44
N GLU A 206 17.46 -5.04 -16.04
CA GLU A 206 18.42 -5.82 -15.28
C GLU A 206 19.43 -6.31 -16.30
N GLU A 207 20.60 -5.64 -16.35
CA GLU A 207 21.80 -6.22 -16.94
C GLU A 207 21.95 -7.64 -16.42
N GLU A 208 21.59 -8.62 -17.24
CA GLU A 208 21.94 -10.02 -17.03
C GLU A 208 23.48 -10.09 -17.02
N ALA A 209 24.05 -10.17 -15.82
CA ALA A 209 25.42 -10.62 -15.67
C ALA A 209 25.48 -12.06 -16.18
N ASP A 210 26.00 -12.23 -17.37
CA ASP A 210 26.36 -13.53 -17.98
C ASP A 210 27.26 -14.32 -17.03
N ILE A 211 26.65 -15.22 -16.25
CA ILE A 211 27.39 -16.20 -15.47
C ILE A 211 27.68 -17.37 -16.43
N ASP A 212 28.88 -17.37 -17.00
CA ASP A 212 29.41 -18.46 -17.81
C ASP A 212 29.64 -19.74 -16.98
N TRP A 213 28.68 -20.67 -17.07
CA TRP A 213 28.72 -22.00 -16.40
C TRP A 213 29.60 -23.05 -17.08
N LYS A 214 30.49 -22.64 -18.05
CA LYS A 214 31.40 -23.55 -18.70
C LYS A 214 32.81 -23.35 -18.22
N LYS A 215 33.15 -23.75 -16.98
CA LYS A 215 34.52 -24.21 -16.61
C LYS A 215 34.47 -24.73 -15.16
N GLY A 216 34.47 -26.04 -15.02
CA GLY A 216 34.68 -26.74 -13.75
C GLY A 216 34.34 -28.21 -13.92
#